data_d14e32851436d1a9d8fed4400fc65ed3
#
_entry.id   d14e32851436d1a9d8fed4400fc65ed3
#
_cell.length_a   1.000
_cell.length_b   1.000
_cell.length_c   1.000
_cell.angle_alpha   90.00
_cell.angle_beta   90.00
_cell.angle_gamma   90.00
#
_symmetry.space_group_name_H-M   'P 1'
#
loop_
_entity.id
_entity.type
_entity.pdbx_description
1 polymer ?
#
loop_
_entity_poly.entity_id
_entity_poly.type
_entity_poly.pdbx_seq_one_letter_code
_entity_poly.pdbx_strand_id
1 'polypeptide(L)'
;MRYFCYVKILFVANRMPYPPYRGDKLKIYNLATELSANHELHLITIAENQEDLDSISALQKPLFTSIQYVYRPKWRSALSAALGLFSKRPIQVSYFRSKAFAQKLKQLLDDHDFDAIHVQHLRMAQYFEEGAPSNAILDLPDAFSLYWKRRELAAKNPLDKAFRSLEFSRLAQYEKWMLPKFPQSLVCSAEDRDYLINAGITNVDVLPNGVNLKSFSPQGSDAIIKNRILFTGNMDYAPNVDAVQYFVNDIFPLILEKHPDSRFVIAGQRPVKAVLDLVSDRIEVTGFIENLASEYAKANVVVSPLRIGAGTQNKVLEALAMNQAVVCSKVGFLGLGLKSGEGILMGDTAQEFATHVVSILQSDDLRKNLGETGGLHVRKTFAWSGISKQLLTYFEKITA
;
A
#
# COMPACT_ATOMS: atom_id res chain seq x y z
N MET A 1 11.72 9.86 30.25
CA MET A 1 11.25 8.95 29.18
C MET A 1 10.31 7.93 29.83
N ARG A 2 9.01 8.04 29.62
CA ARG A 2 8.09 6.96 29.94
C ARG A 2 8.27 5.91 28.83
N TYR A 3 8.89 4.79 29.15
CA TYR A 3 8.85 3.64 28.25
C TYR A 3 7.40 3.20 28.14
N PHE A 4 6.85 3.13 26.92
CA PHE A 4 5.54 2.54 26.65
C PHE A 4 5.63 1.02 26.91
N CYS A 5 5.70 0.62 28.22
CA CYS A 5 5.78 -0.80 28.57
C CYS A 5 4.50 -1.56 28.21
N TYR A 6 3.35 -0.92 28.30
CA TYR A 6 2.02 -1.46 27.92
C TYR A 6 1.09 -0.27 27.66
N VAL A 7 0.51 -0.20 26.48
CA VAL A 7 -0.39 0.88 26.08
C VAL A 7 -1.68 0.33 25.49
N LYS A 8 -2.75 1.11 25.68
CA LYS A 8 -4.06 0.87 25.12
C LYS A 8 -4.23 1.70 23.84
N ILE A 9 -4.27 1.04 22.69
CA ILE A 9 -4.27 1.68 21.38
C ILE A 9 -5.63 1.50 20.70
N LEU A 10 -6.25 2.60 20.27
CA LEU A 10 -7.43 2.57 19.41
C LEU A 10 -7.02 2.71 17.93
N PHE A 11 -7.38 1.74 17.10
CA PHE A 11 -7.31 1.83 15.65
C PHE A 11 -8.65 2.29 15.08
N VAL A 12 -8.65 3.40 14.35
CA VAL A 12 -9.82 3.94 13.63
C VAL A 12 -9.62 3.70 12.14
N ALA A 13 -10.28 2.68 11.60
CA ALA A 13 -10.06 2.20 10.23
C ALA A 13 -11.26 2.41 9.32
N ASN A 14 -11.01 2.68 8.05
CA ASN A 14 -12.05 2.83 7.04
C ASN A 14 -12.63 1.50 6.55
N ARG A 15 -11.94 0.38 6.80
CA ARG A 15 -12.34 -0.98 6.40
C ARG A 15 -11.86 -2.01 7.41
N MET A 16 -12.57 -3.14 7.48
CA MET A 16 -12.14 -4.33 8.21
C MET A 16 -10.76 -4.76 7.70
N PRO A 17 -9.73 -4.91 8.57
CA PRO A 17 -8.36 -5.16 8.12
C PRO A 17 -8.08 -6.58 7.62
N TYR A 18 -9.02 -7.51 7.76
CA TYR A 18 -8.88 -8.89 7.29
C TYR A 18 -9.89 -9.19 6.16
N PRO A 19 -9.54 -10.03 5.16
CA PRO A 19 -8.19 -10.51 4.85
C PRO A 19 -7.29 -9.37 4.30
N PRO A 20 -5.97 -9.40 4.56
CA PRO A 20 -5.05 -8.29 4.31
C PRO A 20 -4.54 -8.22 2.86
N TYR A 21 -5.44 -8.35 1.86
CA TYR A 21 -5.08 -8.37 0.42
C TYR A 21 -4.99 -6.98 -0.23
N ARG A 22 -5.21 -5.90 0.54
CA ARG A 22 -5.14 -4.51 0.06
C ARG A 22 -4.22 -3.71 0.96
N GLY A 23 -3.51 -2.72 0.42
CA GLY A 23 -2.52 -1.95 1.15
C GLY A 23 -3.06 -1.28 2.43
N ASP A 24 -4.28 -0.73 2.39
CA ASP A 24 -4.94 -0.12 3.55
C ASP A 24 -5.28 -1.15 4.64
N LYS A 25 -5.75 -2.35 4.28
CA LYS A 25 -6.01 -3.45 5.21
C LYS A 25 -4.72 -4.07 5.75
N LEU A 26 -3.73 -4.26 4.88
CA LEU A 26 -2.45 -4.90 5.17
C LEU A 26 -1.67 -4.15 6.26
N LYS A 27 -1.64 -2.81 6.22
CA LYS A 27 -0.90 -2.01 7.21
C LYS A 27 -1.46 -2.18 8.60
N ILE A 28 -2.78 -2.02 8.81
CA ILE A 28 -3.40 -2.22 10.12
C ILE A 28 -3.23 -3.66 10.61
N TYR A 29 -3.47 -4.65 9.75
CA TYR A 29 -3.37 -6.06 10.12
C TYR A 29 -1.97 -6.39 10.65
N ASN A 30 -0.91 -5.98 9.94
CA ASN A 30 0.45 -6.29 10.36
C ASN A 30 0.90 -5.46 11.56
N LEU A 31 0.54 -4.17 11.65
CA LEU A 31 0.79 -3.37 12.85
C LEU A 31 0.11 -3.99 14.08
N ALA A 32 -1.16 -4.40 13.94
CA ALA A 32 -1.87 -5.06 15.03
C ALA A 32 -1.22 -6.41 15.40
N THR A 33 -0.76 -7.18 14.42
CA THR A 33 -0.06 -8.46 14.66
C THR A 33 1.21 -8.27 15.49
N GLU A 34 2.00 -7.24 15.18
CA GLU A 34 3.23 -6.96 15.93
C GLU A 34 2.97 -6.36 17.32
N LEU A 35 1.94 -5.51 17.44
CA LEU A 35 1.65 -4.77 18.68
C LEU A 35 0.84 -5.57 19.68
N SER A 36 -0.02 -6.50 19.25
CA SER A 36 -0.93 -7.26 20.13
C SER A 36 -0.21 -8.13 21.15
N ALA A 37 1.05 -8.49 20.92
CA ALA A 37 1.84 -9.28 21.86
C ALA A 37 2.14 -8.52 23.19
N ASN A 38 2.21 -7.19 23.16
CA ASN A 38 2.66 -6.37 24.27
C ASN A 38 1.73 -5.20 24.61
N HIS A 39 0.63 -5.01 23.86
CA HIS A 39 -0.26 -3.86 23.99
C HIS A 39 -1.73 -4.29 23.88
N GLU A 40 -2.62 -3.52 24.49
CA GLU A 40 -4.07 -3.70 24.36
C GLU A 40 -4.58 -2.94 23.14
N LEU A 41 -5.14 -3.69 22.18
CA LEU A 41 -5.58 -3.10 20.91
C LEU A 41 -7.11 -3.13 20.79
N HIS A 42 -7.67 -1.99 20.39
CA HIS A 42 -9.08 -1.82 20.06
C HIS A 42 -9.23 -1.37 18.61
N LEU A 43 -10.29 -1.81 17.97
CA LEU A 43 -10.60 -1.45 16.59
C LEU A 43 -12.00 -0.86 16.48
N ILE A 44 -12.13 0.27 15.79
CA ILE A 44 -13.41 0.74 15.26
C ILE A 44 -13.34 0.87 13.74
N THR A 45 -14.29 0.28 13.02
CA THR A 45 -14.23 0.20 11.55
C THR A 45 -15.60 0.18 10.89
N ILE A 46 -15.62 0.28 9.54
CA ILE A 46 -16.80 0.11 8.72
C ILE A 46 -16.76 -1.29 8.09
N ALA A 47 -17.85 -2.04 8.23
CA ALA A 47 -18.09 -3.29 7.52
C ALA A 47 -19.02 -3.02 6.32
N GLU A 48 -18.58 -3.38 5.11
CA GLU A 48 -19.32 -3.09 3.87
C GLU A 48 -20.19 -4.28 3.38
N ASN A 49 -19.87 -5.49 3.83
CA ASN A 49 -20.49 -6.74 3.38
C ASN A 49 -20.44 -7.84 4.46
N GLN A 50 -20.99 -9.01 4.17
CA GLN A 50 -21.01 -10.15 5.09
C GLN A 50 -19.60 -10.71 5.33
N GLU A 51 -18.73 -10.75 4.32
CA GLU A 51 -17.34 -11.21 4.44
C GLU A 51 -16.56 -10.40 5.49
N ASP A 52 -16.78 -9.07 5.54
CA ASP A 52 -16.19 -8.22 6.57
C ASP A 52 -16.71 -8.59 7.99
N LEU A 53 -17.99 -8.97 8.13
CA LEU A 53 -18.57 -9.41 9.41
C LEU A 53 -18.02 -10.77 9.83
N ASP A 54 -17.93 -11.72 8.89
CA ASP A 54 -17.41 -13.06 9.15
C ASP A 54 -15.93 -13.03 9.57
N SER A 55 -15.18 -12.02 9.11
CA SER A 55 -13.77 -11.84 9.46
C SER A 55 -13.53 -11.35 10.90
N ILE A 56 -14.57 -10.88 11.61
CA ILE A 56 -14.45 -10.37 12.99
C ILE A 56 -13.89 -11.45 13.92
N SER A 57 -14.36 -12.68 13.82
CA SER A 57 -13.91 -13.79 14.65
C SER A 57 -12.42 -14.13 14.46
N ALA A 58 -11.89 -13.92 13.26
CA ALA A 58 -10.48 -14.13 12.96
C ALA A 58 -9.56 -13.03 13.52
N LEU A 59 -10.10 -11.84 13.78
CA LEU A 59 -9.36 -10.69 14.31
C LEU A 59 -9.52 -10.51 15.81
N GLN A 60 -10.73 -10.78 16.33
CA GLN A 60 -11.04 -10.67 17.75
C GLN A 60 -10.35 -11.79 18.53
N LYS A 61 -9.84 -11.49 19.72
CA LYS A 61 -8.98 -12.33 20.59
C LYS A 61 -7.52 -12.46 20.15
N PRO A 62 -7.18 -12.88 18.88
CA PRO A 62 -5.76 -12.97 18.57
C PRO A 62 -5.08 -11.60 18.41
N LEU A 63 -5.81 -10.56 17.95
CA LEU A 63 -5.22 -9.24 17.69
C LEU A 63 -5.87 -8.10 18.46
N PHE A 64 -7.20 -8.08 18.58
CA PHE A 64 -7.92 -6.98 19.20
C PHE A 64 -8.73 -7.44 20.41
N THR A 65 -8.58 -6.71 21.52
CA THR A 65 -9.39 -6.90 22.74
C THR A 65 -10.86 -6.61 22.44
N SER A 66 -11.15 -5.58 21.67
CA SER A 66 -12.50 -5.29 21.20
C SER A 66 -12.53 -4.81 19.75
N ILE A 67 -13.59 -5.18 19.03
CA ILE A 67 -13.86 -4.71 17.69
C ILE A 67 -15.26 -4.08 17.68
N GLN A 68 -15.31 -2.79 17.42
CA GLN A 68 -16.52 -2.04 17.18
C GLN A 68 -16.66 -1.80 15.67
N TYR A 69 -17.86 -1.95 15.13
CA TYR A 69 -18.09 -1.72 13.71
C TYR A 69 -19.44 -1.06 13.44
N VAL A 70 -19.52 -0.43 12.27
CA VAL A 70 -20.77 0.06 11.70
C VAL A 70 -20.98 -0.63 10.36
N TYR A 71 -22.07 -1.41 10.25
CA TYR A 71 -22.45 -2.01 8.98
C TYR A 71 -22.96 -0.94 8.02
N ARG A 72 -22.25 -0.78 6.88
CA ARG A 72 -22.58 0.21 5.87
C ARG A 72 -22.39 -0.38 4.48
N PRO A 73 -23.43 -0.90 3.87
CA PRO A 73 -23.36 -1.49 2.54
C PRO A 73 -22.96 -0.46 1.48
N LYS A 74 -22.24 -0.90 0.47
CA LYS A 74 -21.61 -0.05 -0.57
C LYS A 74 -22.58 0.94 -1.23
N TRP A 75 -23.86 0.57 -1.41
CA TRP A 75 -24.86 1.46 -2.01
C TRP A 75 -25.11 2.73 -1.18
N ARG A 76 -25.13 2.63 0.17
CA ARG A 76 -25.24 3.80 1.06
C ARG A 76 -24.02 4.71 0.97
N SER A 77 -22.84 4.10 0.84
CA SER A 77 -21.60 4.85 0.64
C SER A 77 -21.57 5.54 -0.72
N ALA A 78 -22.04 4.87 -1.78
CA ALA A 78 -22.19 5.45 -3.11
C ALA A 78 -23.17 6.64 -3.12
N LEU A 79 -24.30 6.53 -2.42
CA LEU A 79 -25.24 7.64 -2.26
C LEU A 79 -24.59 8.85 -1.57
N SER A 80 -23.81 8.61 -0.51
CA SER A 80 -23.08 9.69 0.17
C SER A 80 -22.02 10.32 -0.72
N ALA A 81 -21.35 9.54 -1.57
CA ALA A 81 -20.40 10.04 -2.55
C ALA A 81 -21.10 10.91 -3.61
N ALA A 82 -22.27 10.47 -4.11
CA ALA A 82 -23.07 11.23 -5.07
C ALA A 82 -23.53 12.58 -4.48
N LEU A 83 -24.02 12.60 -3.25
CA LEU A 83 -24.34 13.84 -2.53
C LEU A 83 -23.10 14.72 -2.31
N GLY A 84 -21.94 14.09 -2.12
CA GLY A 84 -20.65 14.75 -2.00
C GLY A 84 -20.22 15.54 -3.25
N LEU A 85 -20.75 15.21 -4.44
CA LEU A 85 -20.49 15.96 -5.68
C LEU A 85 -20.89 17.43 -5.56
N PHE A 86 -21.95 17.73 -4.81
CA PHE A 86 -22.47 19.06 -4.57
C PHE A 86 -21.83 19.77 -3.34
N SER A 87 -20.79 19.18 -2.76
CA SER A 87 -20.09 19.73 -1.61
C SER A 87 -18.64 20.08 -1.96
N LYS A 88 -17.97 20.85 -1.09
CA LYS A 88 -16.53 21.11 -1.20
C LYS A 88 -15.66 19.94 -0.72
N ARG A 89 -16.27 18.89 -0.12
CA ARG A 89 -15.53 17.72 0.37
C ARG A 89 -15.09 16.84 -0.79
N PRO A 90 -13.93 16.19 -0.67
CA PRO A 90 -13.54 15.14 -1.62
C PRO A 90 -14.59 14.02 -1.64
N ILE A 91 -14.86 13.50 -2.84
CA ILE A 91 -15.87 12.44 -3.03
C ILE A 91 -15.53 11.19 -2.24
N GLN A 92 -14.24 10.85 -2.17
CA GLN A 92 -13.75 9.71 -1.40
C GLN A 92 -13.94 9.87 0.11
N VAL A 93 -13.82 11.08 0.65
CA VAL A 93 -14.11 11.36 2.06
C VAL A 93 -15.62 11.23 2.31
N SER A 94 -16.43 11.80 1.41
CA SER A 94 -17.89 11.72 1.48
C SER A 94 -18.43 10.29 1.42
N TYR A 95 -17.79 9.39 0.66
CA TYR A 95 -18.12 7.97 0.57
C TYR A 95 -18.13 7.28 1.94
N PHE A 96 -17.19 7.63 2.82
CA PHE A 96 -17.05 7.03 4.16
C PHE A 96 -17.79 7.81 5.26
N ARG A 97 -18.58 8.83 4.93
CA ARG A 97 -19.30 9.62 5.93
C ARG A 97 -20.48 8.87 6.52
N SER A 98 -20.51 8.68 7.83
CA SER A 98 -21.56 7.98 8.58
C SER A 98 -21.81 8.65 9.92
N LYS A 99 -23.07 9.07 10.16
CA LYS A 99 -23.48 9.62 11.47
C LYS A 99 -23.39 8.54 12.57
N ALA A 100 -23.77 7.30 12.25
CA ALA A 100 -23.68 6.19 13.19
C ALA A 100 -22.24 5.89 13.59
N PHE A 101 -21.28 6.02 12.65
CA PHE A 101 -19.85 5.87 12.98
C PHE A 101 -19.37 6.99 13.88
N ALA A 102 -19.74 8.25 13.57
CA ALA A 102 -19.37 9.40 14.40
C ALA A 102 -19.88 9.26 15.85
N GLN A 103 -21.15 8.86 16.02
CA GLN A 103 -21.74 8.63 17.34
C GLN A 103 -21.03 7.50 18.10
N LYS A 104 -20.77 6.38 17.42
CA LYS A 104 -20.10 5.23 18.04
C LYS A 104 -18.65 5.52 18.40
N LEU A 105 -17.92 6.25 17.54
CA LEU A 105 -16.57 6.69 17.83
C LEU A 105 -16.54 7.65 19.03
N LYS A 106 -17.45 8.62 19.05
CA LYS A 106 -17.56 9.55 20.18
C LYS A 106 -17.83 8.80 21.48
N GLN A 107 -18.84 7.92 21.51
CA GLN A 107 -19.14 7.10 22.68
C GLN A 107 -17.93 6.29 23.13
N LEU A 108 -17.20 5.66 22.20
CA LEU A 108 -16.01 4.86 22.51
C LEU A 108 -14.89 5.71 23.14
N LEU A 109 -14.72 6.96 22.68
CA LEU A 109 -13.74 7.90 23.24
C LEU A 109 -14.20 8.48 24.59
N ASP A 110 -15.51 8.61 24.82
CA ASP A 110 -16.08 9.06 26.09
C ASP A 110 -16.04 7.93 27.17
N ASP A 111 -16.20 6.67 26.75
CA ASP A 111 -16.27 5.52 27.65
C ASP A 111 -14.89 4.92 28.02
N HIS A 112 -13.84 5.25 27.27
CA HIS A 112 -12.52 4.65 27.43
C HIS A 112 -11.39 5.66 27.29
N ASP A 113 -10.43 5.60 28.20
CA ASP A 113 -9.14 6.29 28.05
C ASP A 113 -8.20 5.44 27.21
N PHE A 114 -7.80 5.96 26.05
CA PHE A 114 -6.78 5.37 25.18
C PHE A 114 -5.47 6.14 25.34
N ASP A 115 -4.34 5.42 25.45
CA ASP A 115 -3.01 6.04 25.48
C ASP A 115 -2.59 6.56 24.12
N ALA A 116 -3.08 5.91 23.04
CA ALA A 116 -2.77 6.25 21.66
C ALA A 116 -3.97 5.99 20.73
N ILE A 117 -4.16 6.86 19.73
CA ILE A 117 -5.21 6.74 18.72
C ILE A 117 -4.58 6.75 17.33
N HIS A 118 -4.64 5.62 16.63
CA HIS A 118 -4.17 5.49 15.25
C HIS A 118 -5.34 5.66 14.28
N VAL A 119 -5.38 6.79 13.60
CA VAL A 119 -6.41 7.09 12.60
C VAL A 119 -5.88 6.77 11.21
N GLN A 120 -6.40 5.71 10.61
CA GLN A 120 -5.93 5.31 9.29
C GLN A 120 -6.72 6.00 8.19
N HIS A 121 -6.00 6.66 7.31
CA HIS A 121 -6.50 7.21 6.08
C HIS A 121 -7.21 8.57 6.21
N LEU A 122 -6.96 9.48 5.27
CA LEU A 122 -7.61 10.79 5.17
C LEU A 122 -9.15 10.72 5.25
N ARG A 123 -9.73 9.58 4.82
CA ARG A 123 -11.19 9.32 4.85
C ARG A 123 -11.74 9.28 6.26
N MET A 124 -10.95 8.82 7.24
CA MET A 124 -11.37 8.74 8.65
C MET A 124 -11.06 10.01 9.43
N ALA A 125 -10.15 10.84 8.93
CA ALA A 125 -9.86 12.15 9.51
C ALA A 125 -11.11 13.04 9.66
N GLN A 126 -12.14 12.85 8.80
CA GLN A 126 -13.40 13.60 8.86
C GLN A 126 -14.16 13.48 10.19
N TYR A 127 -13.87 12.49 11.00
CA TYR A 127 -14.48 12.31 12.31
C TYR A 127 -13.79 13.12 13.41
N PHE A 128 -12.72 13.84 13.05
CA PHE A 128 -11.91 14.69 13.91
C PHE A 128 -11.85 16.16 13.39
N GLU A 129 -12.89 16.61 12.69
CA GLU A 129 -12.92 17.96 12.08
C GLU A 129 -12.87 19.09 13.10
N GLU A 130 -13.35 18.87 14.32
CA GLU A 130 -13.28 19.84 15.45
C GLU A 130 -11.90 19.88 16.12
N GLY A 131 -11.02 18.95 15.78
CA GLY A 131 -9.69 18.74 16.33
C GLY A 131 -9.49 17.28 16.78
N ALA A 132 -8.31 16.76 16.54
CA ALA A 132 -7.95 15.43 17.01
C ALA A 132 -7.40 15.50 18.46
N PRO A 133 -7.57 14.46 19.29
CA PRO A 133 -6.91 14.36 20.59
C PRO A 133 -5.38 14.48 20.48
N SER A 134 -4.73 14.97 21.54
CA SER A 134 -3.27 15.18 21.57
C SER A 134 -2.45 13.89 21.41
N ASN A 135 -3.06 12.72 21.64
CA ASN A 135 -2.47 11.40 21.49
C ASN A 135 -2.90 10.71 20.17
N ALA A 136 -3.43 11.44 19.18
CA ALA A 136 -3.89 10.90 17.92
C ALA A 136 -2.87 11.12 16.80
N ILE A 137 -2.61 10.08 16.01
CA ILE A 137 -1.81 10.13 14.78
C ILE A 137 -2.70 9.82 13.58
N LEU A 138 -2.56 10.63 12.51
CA LEU A 138 -3.19 10.37 11.23
C LEU A 138 -2.19 9.65 10.32
N ASP A 139 -2.44 8.37 10.00
CA ASP A 139 -1.61 7.56 9.12
C ASP A 139 -2.22 7.45 7.73
N LEU A 140 -1.57 8.06 6.75
CA LEU A 140 -2.00 8.12 5.36
C LEU A 140 -1.22 7.07 4.53
N PRO A 141 -1.90 6.26 3.69
CA PRO A 141 -1.20 5.36 2.77
C PRO A 141 -0.37 6.14 1.74
N ASP A 142 -0.85 7.32 1.33
CA ASP A 142 -0.24 8.19 0.32
C ASP A 142 -0.70 9.63 0.54
N ALA A 143 0.01 10.62 -0.02
CA ALA A 143 -0.53 11.97 -0.24
C ALA A 143 -1.60 11.88 -1.34
N PHE A 144 -2.86 11.90 -0.94
CA PHE A 144 -3.98 11.67 -1.86
C PHE A 144 -4.07 12.68 -3.00
N SER A 145 -3.80 13.94 -2.72
CA SER A 145 -3.76 14.96 -3.75
C SER A 145 -2.66 14.68 -4.78
N LEU A 146 -1.46 14.22 -4.36
CA LEU A 146 -0.39 13.81 -5.28
C LEU A 146 -0.81 12.63 -6.18
N TYR A 147 -1.43 11.62 -5.60
CA TYR A 147 -1.96 10.49 -6.36
C TYR A 147 -2.99 10.92 -7.43
N TRP A 148 -3.91 11.82 -7.06
CA TRP A 148 -4.91 12.32 -8.01
C TRP A 148 -4.34 13.26 -9.06
N LYS A 149 -3.31 14.06 -8.72
CA LYS A 149 -2.55 14.86 -9.68
C LYS A 149 -1.89 13.99 -10.75
N ARG A 150 -1.27 12.88 -10.35
CA ARG A 150 -0.68 11.92 -11.29
C ARG A 150 -1.73 11.28 -12.21
N ARG A 151 -2.89 10.94 -11.65
CA ARG A 151 -4.02 10.41 -12.43
C ARG A 151 -4.61 11.44 -13.40
N GLU A 152 -4.66 12.70 -13.02
CA GLU A 152 -5.08 13.80 -13.89
C GLU A 152 -4.13 13.92 -15.09
N LEU A 153 -2.83 13.93 -14.86
CA LEU A 153 -1.80 14.02 -15.90
C LEU A 153 -1.85 12.83 -16.86
N ALA A 154 -2.20 11.64 -16.38
CA ALA A 154 -2.34 10.43 -17.18
C ALA A 154 -3.70 10.30 -17.90
N ALA A 155 -4.63 11.25 -17.71
CA ALA A 155 -5.96 11.17 -18.31
C ALA A 155 -5.92 11.46 -19.82
N LYS A 156 -6.49 10.54 -20.60
CA LYS A 156 -6.60 10.67 -22.07
C LYS A 156 -7.89 11.37 -22.52
N ASN A 157 -8.94 11.30 -21.70
CA ASN A 157 -10.25 11.88 -22.01
C ASN A 157 -10.43 13.22 -21.28
N PRO A 158 -10.85 14.31 -21.95
CA PRO A 158 -11.05 15.62 -21.35
C PRO A 158 -12.04 15.65 -20.17
N LEU A 159 -13.14 14.91 -20.26
CA LEU A 159 -14.13 14.83 -19.16
C LEU A 159 -13.56 14.12 -17.93
N ASP A 160 -12.84 13.02 -18.14
CA ASP A 160 -12.14 12.30 -17.07
C ASP A 160 -11.04 13.19 -16.46
N LYS A 161 -10.29 13.94 -17.26
CA LYS A 161 -9.31 14.91 -16.80
C LYS A 161 -9.95 15.99 -15.93
N ALA A 162 -11.06 16.59 -16.37
CA ALA A 162 -11.78 17.60 -15.61
C ALA A 162 -12.28 17.07 -14.26
N PHE A 163 -12.84 15.84 -14.23
CA PHE A 163 -13.26 15.18 -12.99
C PHE A 163 -12.09 14.94 -12.04
N ARG A 164 -10.95 14.45 -12.57
CA ARG A 164 -9.75 14.19 -11.76
C ARG A 164 -9.14 15.48 -11.23
N SER A 165 -9.14 16.56 -12.02
CA SER A 165 -8.68 17.89 -11.60
C SER A 165 -9.52 18.46 -10.46
N LEU A 166 -10.86 18.29 -10.55
CA LEU A 166 -11.78 18.71 -9.48
C LEU A 166 -11.48 17.94 -8.17
N GLU A 167 -11.33 16.63 -8.25
CA GLU A 167 -11.06 15.81 -7.05
C GLU A 167 -9.66 16.08 -6.50
N PHE A 168 -8.66 16.27 -7.35
CA PHE A 168 -7.32 16.74 -6.94
C PHE A 168 -7.40 18.04 -6.15
N SER A 169 -8.08 19.07 -6.69
CA SER A 169 -8.22 20.38 -6.04
C SER A 169 -8.90 20.26 -4.67
N ARG A 170 -9.98 19.46 -4.59
CA ARG A 170 -10.69 19.21 -3.33
C ARG A 170 -9.82 18.51 -2.30
N LEU A 171 -9.06 17.49 -2.74
CA LEU A 171 -8.16 16.74 -1.86
C LEU A 171 -7.02 17.59 -1.35
N ALA A 172 -6.39 18.41 -2.20
CA ALA A 172 -5.30 19.30 -1.79
C ALA A 172 -5.77 20.32 -0.75
N GLN A 173 -6.97 20.90 -0.92
CA GLN A 173 -7.56 21.81 0.06
C GLN A 173 -7.93 21.08 1.36
N TYR A 174 -8.45 19.84 1.25
CA TYR A 174 -8.86 19.06 2.40
C TYR A 174 -7.66 18.58 3.22
N GLU A 175 -6.58 18.13 2.58
CA GLU A 175 -5.32 17.79 3.25
C GLU A 175 -4.75 18.98 4.00
N LYS A 176 -4.65 20.16 3.33
CA LYS A 176 -4.16 21.39 3.93
C LYS A 176 -5.00 21.86 5.14
N TRP A 177 -6.30 21.59 5.13
CA TRP A 177 -7.20 21.94 6.22
C TRP A 177 -7.20 20.91 7.34
N MET A 178 -7.08 19.61 7.00
CA MET A 178 -7.31 18.51 7.94
C MET A 178 -6.05 18.04 8.67
N LEU A 179 -4.91 17.96 7.97
CA LEU A 179 -3.69 17.42 8.55
C LEU A 179 -3.19 18.23 9.76
N PRO A 180 -3.21 19.57 9.74
CA PRO A 180 -2.81 20.38 10.90
C PRO A 180 -3.67 20.21 12.17
N LYS A 181 -4.83 19.53 12.06
CA LYS A 181 -5.69 19.23 13.21
C LYS A 181 -5.21 18.03 14.03
N PHE A 182 -4.27 17.28 13.50
CA PHE A 182 -3.61 16.18 14.21
C PHE A 182 -2.24 16.62 14.72
N PRO A 183 -1.80 16.17 15.90
CA PRO A 183 -0.45 16.43 16.40
C PRO A 183 0.64 15.95 15.42
N GLN A 184 0.42 14.79 14.79
CA GLN A 184 1.31 14.18 13.84
C GLN A 184 0.52 13.50 12.72
N SER A 185 0.98 13.69 11.48
CA SER A 185 0.54 12.92 10.32
C SER A 185 1.70 12.08 9.79
N LEU A 186 1.41 10.88 9.28
CA LEU A 186 2.39 9.96 8.71
C LEU A 186 2.00 9.62 7.28
N VAL A 187 3.00 9.43 6.41
CA VAL A 187 2.84 8.96 5.02
C VAL A 187 3.81 7.83 4.73
N CYS A 188 3.56 7.04 3.68
CA CYS A 188 4.38 5.86 3.40
C CYS A 188 5.72 6.16 2.73
N SER A 189 5.95 7.36 2.18
CA SER A 189 7.19 7.68 1.47
C SER A 189 7.71 9.08 1.76
N ALA A 190 9.02 9.28 1.58
CA ALA A 190 9.63 10.59 1.68
C ALA A 190 9.11 11.55 0.60
N GLU A 191 8.77 11.05 -0.60
CA GLU A 191 8.21 11.84 -1.67
C GLU A 191 6.84 12.42 -1.30
N ASP A 192 5.96 11.61 -0.70
CA ASP A 192 4.65 12.07 -0.21
C ASP A 192 4.81 13.11 0.90
N ARG A 193 5.74 12.87 1.85
CA ARG A 193 6.06 13.84 2.90
C ARG A 193 6.52 15.17 2.31
N ASP A 194 7.51 15.13 1.43
CA ASP A 194 8.11 16.34 0.84
C ASP A 194 7.08 17.11 0.01
N TYR A 195 6.20 16.41 -0.69
CA TYR A 195 5.08 17.01 -1.42
C TYR A 195 4.13 17.76 -0.47
N LEU A 196 3.76 17.17 0.67
CA LEU A 196 2.87 17.80 1.66
C LEU A 196 3.56 18.95 2.37
N ILE A 197 4.85 18.82 2.70
CA ILE A 197 5.65 19.92 3.29
C ILE A 197 5.71 21.12 2.33
N ASN A 198 5.97 20.86 1.04
CA ASN A 198 5.97 21.93 0.01
C ASN A 198 4.59 22.55 -0.19
N ALA A 199 3.50 21.86 0.16
CA ALA A 199 2.15 22.42 0.21
C ALA A 199 1.87 23.24 1.50
N GLY A 200 2.84 23.35 2.42
CA GLY A 200 2.75 24.10 3.66
C GLY A 200 2.22 23.30 4.86
N ILE A 201 2.26 21.98 4.81
CA ILE A 201 1.86 21.09 5.92
C ILE A 201 3.13 20.58 6.61
N THR A 202 3.39 21.01 7.85
CA THR A 202 4.69 20.79 8.52
C THR A 202 4.73 19.62 9.49
N ASN A 203 3.58 19.13 9.95
CA ASN A 203 3.47 18.04 10.92
C ASN A 203 3.37 16.65 10.24
N VAL A 204 4.20 16.42 9.23
CA VAL A 204 4.20 15.18 8.42
C VAL A 204 5.55 14.50 8.50
N ASP A 205 5.55 13.20 8.75
CA ASP A 205 6.74 12.35 8.75
C ASP A 205 6.47 11.02 8.03
N VAL A 206 7.46 10.13 7.96
CA VAL A 206 7.37 8.89 7.19
C VAL A 206 7.21 7.68 8.11
N LEU A 207 6.17 6.89 7.85
CA LEU A 207 5.99 5.54 8.37
C LEU A 207 5.71 4.61 7.19
N PRO A 208 6.72 3.96 6.61
CA PRO A 208 6.56 3.17 5.39
C PRO A 208 5.67 1.94 5.62
N ASN A 209 5.25 1.29 4.53
CA ASN A 209 4.73 -0.06 4.61
C ASN A 209 5.86 -1.03 4.93
N GLY A 210 5.54 -2.08 5.67
CA GLY A 210 6.46 -3.17 5.95
C GLY A 210 6.22 -4.38 5.06
N VAL A 211 7.06 -5.39 5.24
CA VAL A 211 6.92 -6.72 4.65
C VAL A 211 6.86 -7.79 5.74
N ASN A 212 6.01 -8.80 5.53
CA ASN A 212 5.91 -9.94 6.43
C ASN A 212 7.03 -10.95 6.13
N LEU A 213 8.11 -10.87 6.91
CA LEU A 213 9.28 -11.73 6.73
C LEU A 213 9.04 -13.22 7.08
N LYS A 214 7.94 -13.55 7.77
CA LYS A 214 7.54 -14.94 8.02
C LYS A 214 6.91 -15.55 6.76
N SER A 215 6.12 -14.77 6.04
CA SER A 215 5.47 -15.20 4.79
C SER A 215 6.42 -15.08 3.58
N PHE A 216 7.27 -14.04 3.56
CA PHE A 216 8.21 -13.77 2.48
C PHE A 216 9.64 -13.92 2.98
N SER A 217 10.11 -15.17 3.02
CA SER A 217 11.48 -15.54 3.38
C SER A 217 12.17 -16.25 2.23
N PRO A 218 13.48 -16.04 2.04
CA PRO A 218 14.21 -16.67 0.94
C PRO A 218 14.05 -18.19 0.94
N GLN A 219 13.79 -18.77 -0.23
CA GLN A 219 13.79 -20.19 -0.46
C GLN A 219 15.04 -20.58 -1.26
N GLY A 220 15.40 -21.84 -1.25
CA GLY A 220 16.58 -22.32 -1.99
C GLY A 220 16.51 -22.00 -3.49
N SER A 221 17.67 -21.89 -4.12
CA SER A 221 17.81 -21.57 -5.55
C SER A 221 17.19 -22.61 -6.48
N ASP A 222 16.94 -23.82 -5.99
CA ASP A 222 16.40 -24.94 -6.76
C ASP A 222 14.94 -24.73 -7.21
N ALA A 223 14.24 -23.78 -6.58
CA ALA A 223 12.88 -23.41 -6.98
C ALA A 223 12.82 -22.54 -8.25
N ILE A 224 13.94 -21.94 -8.68
CA ILE A 224 13.98 -20.97 -9.78
C ILE A 224 13.73 -21.67 -11.12
N ILE A 225 12.74 -21.16 -11.85
CA ILE A 225 12.47 -21.56 -13.23
C ILE A 225 13.21 -20.58 -14.15
N LYS A 226 14.13 -21.10 -14.96
CA LYS A 226 14.89 -20.28 -15.92
C LYS A 226 13.96 -19.50 -16.84
N ASN A 227 14.36 -18.28 -17.17
CA ASN A 227 13.68 -17.40 -18.14
C ASN A 227 12.29 -16.94 -17.68
N ARG A 228 11.93 -17.15 -16.40
CA ARG A 228 10.63 -16.79 -15.85
C ARG A 228 10.66 -15.35 -15.30
N ILE A 229 9.94 -14.45 -15.94
CA ILE A 229 9.73 -13.05 -15.52
C ILE A 229 8.39 -12.99 -14.79
N LEU A 230 8.36 -12.43 -13.58
CA LEU A 230 7.17 -12.39 -12.74
C LEU A 230 6.70 -10.96 -12.48
N PHE A 231 5.41 -10.71 -12.65
CA PHE A 231 4.70 -9.55 -12.10
C PHE A 231 3.61 -10.01 -11.15
N THR A 232 3.46 -9.34 -10.00
CA THR A 232 2.42 -9.66 -9.01
C THR A 232 1.50 -8.47 -8.74
N GLY A 233 0.23 -8.74 -8.43
CA GLY A 233 -0.71 -7.70 -7.98
C GLY A 233 -2.17 -8.04 -8.19
N ASN A 234 -3.07 -7.17 -7.69
CA ASN A 234 -4.50 -7.28 -7.98
C ASN A 234 -4.76 -6.80 -9.41
N MET A 235 -5.31 -7.67 -10.26
CA MET A 235 -5.48 -7.41 -11.69
C MET A 235 -6.81 -6.71 -12.05
N ASP A 236 -7.54 -6.23 -11.04
CA ASP A 236 -8.63 -5.25 -11.15
C ASP A 236 -8.18 -3.82 -10.79
N TYR A 237 -6.94 -3.64 -10.32
CA TYR A 237 -6.40 -2.33 -9.95
C TYR A 237 -5.75 -1.65 -11.16
N ALA A 238 -6.30 -0.50 -11.58
CA ALA A 238 -5.92 0.18 -12.83
C ALA A 238 -4.40 0.39 -13.02
N PRO A 239 -3.60 0.78 -12.02
CA PRO A 239 -2.14 0.86 -12.16
C PRO A 239 -1.47 -0.47 -12.50
N ASN A 240 -1.97 -1.60 -11.98
CA ASN A 240 -1.42 -2.92 -12.30
C ASN A 240 -1.79 -3.36 -13.73
N VAL A 241 -3.05 -3.09 -14.13
CA VAL A 241 -3.51 -3.35 -15.51
C VAL A 241 -2.68 -2.56 -16.51
N ASP A 242 -2.46 -1.26 -16.27
CA ASP A 242 -1.60 -0.40 -17.10
C ASP A 242 -0.16 -0.94 -17.17
N ALA A 243 0.41 -1.35 -16.04
CA ALA A 243 1.77 -1.86 -15.95
C ALA A 243 1.96 -3.15 -16.77
N VAL A 244 1.06 -4.13 -16.68
CA VAL A 244 1.20 -5.38 -17.44
C VAL A 244 0.96 -5.17 -18.92
N GLN A 245 0.03 -4.28 -19.30
CA GLN A 245 -0.15 -3.91 -20.71
C GLN A 245 1.08 -3.20 -21.28
N TYR A 246 1.66 -2.26 -20.56
CA TYR A 246 2.89 -1.58 -20.95
C TYR A 246 4.05 -2.57 -21.07
N PHE A 247 4.18 -3.49 -20.10
CA PHE A 247 5.23 -4.50 -20.18
C PHE A 247 5.09 -5.38 -21.41
N VAL A 248 3.88 -5.89 -21.67
CA VAL A 248 3.61 -6.80 -22.80
C VAL A 248 3.78 -6.11 -24.16
N ASN A 249 3.31 -4.87 -24.28
CA ASN A 249 3.27 -4.19 -25.58
C ASN A 249 4.60 -3.50 -25.94
N ASP A 250 5.30 -2.95 -24.93
CA ASP A 250 6.45 -2.07 -25.18
C ASP A 250 7.79 -2.66 -24.71
N ILE A 251 7.81 -3.47 -23.63
CA ILE A 251 9.04 -3.97 -23.02
C ILE A 251 9.33 -5.42 -23.44
N PHE A 252 8.34 -6.31 -23.33
CA PHE A 252 8.53 -7.73 -23.55
C PHE A 252 9.01 -8.09 -24.97
N PRO A 253 8.57 -7.44 -26.05
CA PRO A 253 9.13 -7.66 -27.38
C PRO A 253 10.64 -7.40 -27.44
N LEU A 254 11.14 -6.33 -26.80
CA LEU A 254 12.56 -6.00 -26.72
C LEU A 254 13.38 -7.06 -25.95
N ILE A 255 12.75 -7.68 -24.94
CA ILE A 255 13.36 -8.80 -24.22
C ILE A 255 13.44 -10.04 -25.11
N LEU A 256 12.37 -10.38 -25.83
CA LEU A 256 12.31 -11.55 -26.72
C LEU A 256 13.32 -11.45 -27.88
N GLU A 257 13.65 -10.25 -28.37
CA GLU A 257 14.71 -10.07 -29.37
C GLU A 257 16.09 -10.53 -28.88
N LYS A 258 16.38 -10.36 -27.58
CA LYS A 258 17.68 -10.69 -26.98
C LYS A 258 17.67 -12.02 -26.23
N HIS A 259 16.49 -12.41 -25.73
CA HIS A 259 16.28 -13.60 -24.91
C HIS A 259 14.96 -14.30 -25.30
N PRO A 260 14.93 -15.02 -26.44
CA PRO A 260 13.68 -15.51 -27.06
C PRO A 260 12.93 -16.57 -26.23
N ASP A 261 13.59 -17.23 -25.27
CA ASP A 261 12.96 -18.25 -24.42
C ASP A 261 12.28 -17.67 -23.17
N SER A 262 12.24 -16.33 -23.04
CA SER A 262 11.60 -15.68 -21.90
C SER A 262 10.10 -15.97 -21.83
N ARG A 263 9.61 -16.16 -20.60
CA ARG A 263 8.19 -16.32 -20.28
C ARG A 263 7.78 -15.28 -19.26
N PHE A 264 6.62 -14.67 -19.47
CA PHE A 264 6.07 -13.68 -18.56
C PHE A 264 4.86 -14.23 -17.81
N VAL A 265 4.89 -14.15 -16.49
CA VAL A 265 3.82 -14.61 -15.61
C VAL A 265 3.21 -13.44 -14.87
N ILE A 266 1.92 -13.25 -15.04
CA ILE A 266 1.10 -12.25 -14.39
C ILE A 266 0.33 -12.96 -13.27
N ALA A 267 0.81 -12.81 -12.03
CA ALA A 267 0.28 -13.50 -10.88
C ALA A 267 -0.58 -12.56 -10.02
N GLY A 268 -1.86 -12.94 -9.81
CA GLY A 268 -2.74 -12.20 -8.90
C GLY A 268 -4.22 -12.31 -9.21
N GLN A 269 -5.00 -11.93 -8.20
CA GLN A 269 -6.45 -12.12 -8.22
C GLN A 269 -7.18 -11.12 -9.14
N ARG A 270 -8.43 -11.51 -9.53
CA ARG A 270 -9.41 -10.68 -10.23
C ARG A 270 -8.91 -10.11 -11.55
N PRO A 271 -8.34 -10.93 -12.46
CA PRO A 271 -7.93 -10.43 -13.75
C PRO A 271 -9.14 -9.93 -14.55
N VAL A 272 -9.05 -8.65 -14.97
CA VAL A 272 -10.02 -8.05 -15.90
C VAL A 272 -9.78 -8.56 -17.32
N LYS A 273 -10.79 -8.44 -18.20
CA LYS A 273 -10.70 -8.89 -19.59
C LYS A 273 -9.42 -8.38 -20.29
N ALA A 274 -9.07 -7.12 -20.10
CA ALA A 274 -7.87 -6.52 -20.71
C ALA A 274 -6.55 -7.18 -20.28
N VAL A 275 -6.50 -7.90 -19.14
CA VAL A 275 -5.36 -8.70 -18.71
C VAL A 275 -5.46 -10.13 -19.23
N LEU A 276 -6.66 -10.71 -19.24
CA LEU A 276 -6.89 -12.06 -19.78
C LEU A 276 -6.60 -12.12 -21.29
N ASP A 277 -6.88 -11.04 -22.03
CA ASP A 277 -6.60 -10.95 -23.46
C ASP A 277 -5.08 -10.91 -23.79
N LEU A 278 -4.18 -10.77 -22.79
CA LEU A 278 -2.72 -10.83 -22.97
C LEU A 278 -2.15 -12.26 -23.00
N VAL A 279 -2.93 -13.26 -22.65
CA VAL A 279 -2.49 -14.67 -22.61
C VAL A 279 -2.00 -15.13 -23.98
N SER A 280 -0.86 -15.80 -24.00
CA SER A 280 -0.24 -16.39 -25.19
C SER A 280 0.66 -17.55 -24.80
N ASP A 281 1.33 -18.20 -25.75
CA ASP A 281 2.27 -19.29 -25.48
C ASP A 281 3.44 -18.89 -24.57
N ARG A 282 3.70 -17.60 -24.41
CA ARG A 282 4.78 -17.03 -23.59
C ARG A 282 4.29 -16.16 -22.44
N ILE A 283 2.98 -15.94 -22.31
CA ILE A 283 2.37 -15.10 -21.30
C ILE A 283 1.29 -15.88 -20.57
N GLU A 284 1.48 -16.05 -19.26
CA GLU A 284 0.56 -16.75 -18.37
C GLU A 284 -0.13 -15.75 -17.44
N VAL A 285 -1.44 -15.91 -17.21
CA VAL A 285 -2.23 -15.21 -16.20
C VAL A 285 -2.78 -16.23 -15.21
N THR A 286 -2.25 -16.24 -13.99
CA THR A 286 -2.54 -17.32 -13.02
C THR A 286 -3.87 -17.17 -12.30
N GLY A 287 -4.40 -15.95 -12.17
CA GLY A 287 -5.48 -15.66 -11.24
C GLY A 287 -5.01 -15.64 -9.78
N PHE A 288 -5.92 -15.96 -8.85
CA PHE A 288 -5.61 -15.99 -7.41
C PHE A 288 -4.61 -17.08 -7.06
N ILE A 289 -3.63 -16.73 -6.25
CA ILE A 289 -2.61 -17.64 -5.71
C ILE A 289 -2.62 -17.54 -4.19
N GLU A 290 -2.80 -18.66 -3.52
CA GLU A 290 -2.83 -18.72 -2.06
C GLU A 290 -1.45 -18.45 -1.45
N ASN A 291 -0.41 -19.07 -2.00
CA ASN A 291 0.98 -18.87 -1.56
C ASN A 291 1.78 -18.07 -2.59
N LEU A 292 1.71 -16.75 -2.49
CA LEU A 292 2.42 -15.85 -3.41
C LEU A 292 3.96 -15.95 -3.27
N ALA A 293 4.46 -16.33 -2.09
CA ALA A 293 5.90 -16.54 -1.88
C ALA A 293 6.46 -17.65 -2.77
N SER A 294 5.68 -18.71 -3.03
CA SER A 294 6.09 -19.75 -3.95
C SER A 294 6.28 -19.26 -5.39
N GLU A 295 5.49 -18.29 -5.81
CA GLU A 295 5.64 -17.70 -7.15
C GLU A 295 6.87 -16.79 -7.25
N TYR A 296 7.15 -16.02 -6.19
CA TYR A 296 8.41 -15.27 -6.11
C TYR A 296 9.62 -16.22 -6.15
N ALA A 297 9.59 -17.32 -5.41
CA ALA A 297 10.68 -18.30 -5.39
C ALA A 297 10.99 -18.89 -6.77
N LYS A 298 9.99 -19.04 -7.63
CA LYS A 298 10.13 -19.55 -9.00
C LYS A 298 10.63 -18.48 -10.00
N ALA A 299 10.65 -17.22 -9.63
CA ALA A 299 11.00 -16.15 -10.56
C ALA A 299 12.52 -16.11 -10.83
N ASN A 300 12.92 -15.94 -12.08
CA ASN A 300 14.29 -15.59 -12.46
C ASN A 300 14.51 -14.08 -12.28
N VAL A 301 13.50 -13.27 -12.57
CA VAL A 301 13.46 -11.84 -12.31
C VAL A 301 12.03 -11.39 -12.01
N VAL A 302 11.89 -10.47 -11.06
CA VAL A 302 10.60 -9.84 -10.76
C VAL A 302 10.58 -8.44 -11.36
N VAL A 303 9.46 -8.08 -11.99
CA VAL A 303 9.31 -6.78 -12.66
C VAL A 303 8.19 -5.95 -12.05
N SER A 304 8.41 -4.63 -11.98
CA SER A 304 7.40 -3.68 -11.52
C SER A 304 7.40 -2.42 -12.42
N PRO A 305 6.88 -2.51 -13.66
CA PRO A 305 6.91 -1.44 -14.66
C PRO A 305 5.76 -0.44 -14.48
N LEU A 306 5.50 -0.03 -13.23
CA LEU A 306 4.41 0.88 -12.88
C LEU A 306 4.67 2.29 -13.42
N ARG A 307 3.71 2.84 -14.16
CA ARG A 307 3.73 4.23 -14.63
C ARG A 307 2.91 5.17 -13.76
N ILE A 308 1.99 4.60 -12.99
CA ILE A 308 1.08 5.30 -12.10
C ILE A 308 1.13 4.64 -10.73
N GLY A 309 1.34 5.42 -9.69
CA GLY A 309 1.39 4.94 -8.31
C GLY A 309 1.86 6.01 -7.35
N ALA A 310 1.78 5.72 -6.08
CA ALA A 310 2.30 6.51 -4.97
C ALA A 310 2.74 5.55 -3.86
N GLY A 311 3.51 6.03 -2.92
CA GLY A 311 3.97 5.25 -1.78
C GLY A 311 4.92 4.09 -2.13
N THR A 312 5.27 3.32 -1.11
CA THR A 312 6.12 2.13 -1.25
C THR A 312 5.33 0.97 -1.83
N GLN A 313 5.89 0.30 -2.85
CA GLN A 313 5.22 -0.79 -3.55
C GLN A 313 5.43 -2.13 -2.84
N ASN A 314 4.40 -2.70 -2.23
CA ASN A 314 4.48 -3.95 -1.48
C ASN A 314 5.09 -5.10 -2.30
N LYS A 315 4.72 -5.24 -3.58
CA LYS A 315 5.26 -6.28 -4.47
C LYS A 315 6.79 -6.21 -4.63
N VAL A 316 7.35 -4.99 -4.58
CA VAL A 316 8.81 -4.80 -4.64
C VAL A 316 9.44 -5.20 -3.31
N LEU A 317 8.86 -4.81 -2.17
CA LEU A 317 9.32 -5.24 -0.84
C LEU A 317 9.25 -6.75 -0.67
N GLU A 318 8.16 -7.39 -1.10
CA GLU A 318 7.95 -8.84 -1.05
C GLU A 318 9.00 -9.58 -1.88
N ALA A 319 9.23 -9.14 -3.13
CA ALA A 319 10.23 -9.73 -4.00
C ALA A 319 11.65 -9.60 -3.42
N LEU A 320 12.02 -8.41 -2.95
CA LEU A 320 13.33 -8.18 -2.33
C LEU A 320 13.48 -8.99 -1.03
N ALA A 321 12.45 -9.09 -0.19
CA ALA A 321 12.47 -9.90 1.02
C ALA A 321 12.77 -11.39 0.72
N MET A 322 12.30 -11.87 -0.44
CA MET A 322 12.55 -13.22 -0.99
C MET A 322 13.93 -13.36 -1.67
N ASN A 323 14.82 -12.36 -1.58
CA ASN A 323 16.09 -12.29 -2.31
C ASN A 323 15.93 -12.40 -3.84
N GLN A 324 14.82 -11.92 -4.40
CA GLN A 324 14.63 -11.87 -5.84
C GLN A 324 15.30 -10.64 -6.44
N ALA A 325 15.94 -10.80 -7.61
CA ALA A 325 16.37 -9.68 -8.41
C ALA A 325 15.15 -8.95 -8.97
N VAL A 326 15.11 -7.64 -8.81
CA VAL A 326 13.98 -6.81 -9.20
C VAL A 326 14.40 -5.74 -10.20
N VAL A 327 13.60 -5.59 -11.27
CA VAL A 327 13.63 -4.44 -12.15
C VAL A 327 12.34 -3.66 -11.98
N CYS A 328 12.45 -2.38 -11.69
CA CYS A 328 11.27 -1.52 -11.55
C CYS A 328 11.42 -0.18 -12.28
N SER A 329 10.29 0.46 -12.54
CA SER A 329 10.26 1.86 -12.95
C SER A 329 10.55 2.77 -11.75
N LYS A 330 10.71 4.07 -12.00
CA LYS A 330 10.85 5.09 -10.95
C LYS A 330 9.73 5.01 -9.91
N VAL A 331 8.49 4.75 -10.31
CA VAL A 331 7.35 4.59 -9.40
C VAL A 331 7.53 3.41 -8.45
N GLY A 332 8.07 2.29 -8.94
CA GLY A 332 8.36 1.11 -8.10
C GLY A 332 9.58 1.30 -7.20
N PHE A 333 10.46 2.21 -7.56
CA PHE A 333 11.73 2.48 -6.87
C PHE A 333 11.59 3.47 -5.71
N LEU A 334 10.61 4.37 -5.80
CA LEU A 334 10.38 5.41 -4.80
C LEU A 334 10.10 4.83 -3.40
N GLY A 335 10.67 5.47 -2.39
CA GLY A 335 10.47 5.10 -0.98
C GLY A 335 11.32 3.92 -0.50
N LEU A 336 12.14 3.29 -1.36
CA LEU A 336 12.99 2.15 -0.95
C LEU A 336 14.28 2.58 -0.23
N GLY A 337 14.77 3.80 -0.45
CA GLY A 337 16.04 4.27 0.12
C GLY A 337 17.28 3.57 -0.45
N LEU A 338 17.18 3.03 -1.67
CA LEU A 338 18.26 2.38 -2.42
C LEU A 338 18.71 3.25 -3.59
N LYS A 339 19.88 2.94 -4.18
CA LYS A 339 20.30 3.44 -5.49
C LYS A 339 20.15 2.32 -6.52
N SER A 340 19.91 2.69 -7.78
CA SER A 340 19.91 1.71 -8.86
C SER A 340 21.27 1.03 -8.98
N GLY A 341 21.28 -0.31 -9.04
CA GLY A 341 22.49 -1.12 -8.93
C GLY A 341 22.79 -1.65 -7.51
N GLU A 342 22.19 -1.07 -6.48
CA GLU A 342 22.35 -1.50 -5.08
C GLU A 342 21.13 -2.35 -4.65
N GLY A 343 21.09 -3.62 -5.08
CA GLY A 343 20.02 -4.56 -4.72
C GLY A 343 18.76 -4.51 -5.59
N ILE A 344 18.67 -3.55 -6.51
CA ILE A 344 17.55 -3.37 -7.44
C ILE A 344 18.01 -2.58 -8.67
N LEU A 345 17.41 -2.84 -9.84
CA LEU A 345 17.65 -2.04 -11.05
C LEU A 345 16.43 -1.19 -11.40
N MET A 346 16.68 0.05 -11.80
CA MET A 346 15.63 1.00 -12.21
C MET A 346 15.80 1.33 -13.71
N GLY A 347 14.71 1.18 -14.47
CA GLY A 347 14.62 1.60 -15.87
C GLY A 347 13.32 2.37 -16.12
N ASP A 348 13.45 3.59 -16.64
CA ASP A 348 12.28 4.47 -16.90
C ASP A 348 11.77 4.36 -18.33
N THR A 349 12.62 3.98 -19.28
CA THR A 349 12.23 3.70 -20.66
C THR A 349 12.05 2.20 -20.89
N ALA A 350 11.26 1.82 -21.87
CA ALA A 350 11.09 0.42 -22.25
C ALA A 350 12.43 -0.26 -22.60
N GLN A 351 13.32 0.48 -23.28
CA GLN A 351 14.64 -0.02 -23.67
C GLN A 351 15.57 -0.27 -22.47
N GLU A 352 15.65 0.68 -21.53
CA GLU A 352 16.43 0.52 -20.29
C GLU A 352 15.88 -0.65 -19.46
N PHE A 353 14.56 -0.70 -19.31
CA PHE A 353 13.89 -1.76 -18.55
C PHE A 353 14.19 -3.14 -19.15
N ALA A 354 14.03 -3.30 -20.47
CA ALA A 354 14.35 -4.54 -21.18
C ALA A 354 15.82 -4.92 -21.04
N THR A 355 16.74 -3.95 -21.16
CA THR A 355 18.19 -4.17 -21.00
C THR A 355 18.50 -4.72 -19.60
N HIS A 356 17.91 -4.15 -18.55
CA HIS A 356 18.10 -4.62 -17.19
C HIS A 356 17.52 -6.03 -16.97
N VAL A 357 16.34 -6.32 -17.50
CA VAL A 357 15.76 -7.67 -17.42
C VAL A 357 16.68 -8.69 -18.10
N VAL A 358 17.13 -8.40 -19.31
CA VAL A 358 18.03 -9.29 -20.10
C VAL A 358 19.36 -9.51 -19.34
N SER A 359 19.96 -8.47 -18.77
CA SER A 359 21.21 -8.62 -18.01
C SER A 359 21.07 -9.57 -16.81
N ILE A 360 19.93 -9.53 -16.10
CA ILE A 360 19.64 -10.46 -14.99
C ILE A 360 19.42 -11.89 -15.51
N LEU A 361 18.68 -12.06 -16.62
CA LEU A 361 18.43 -13.38 -17.22
C LEU A 361 19.71 -14.07 -17.70
N GLN A 362 20.73 -13.27 -18.11
CA GLN A 362 22.00 -13.75 -18.64
C GLN A 362 23.10 -13.97 -17.58
N SER A 363 22.90 -13.46 -16.34
CA SER A 363 23.91 -13.53 -15.29
C SER A 363 23.34 -13.96 -13.95
N ASP A 364 23.58 -15.20 -13.56
CA ASP A 364 23.22 -15.72 -12.24
C ASP A 364 23.93 -14.99 -11.10
N ASP A 365 25.17 -14.53 -11.31
CA ASP A 365 25.91 -13.77 -10.31
C ASP A 365 25.29 -12.39 -10.07
N LEU A 366 24.91 -11.68 -11.15
CA LEU A 366 24.19 -10.42 -11.03
C LEU A 366 22.86 -10.60 -10.31
N ARG A 367 22.09 -11.65 -10.71
CA ARG A 367 20.81 -11.98 -10.10
C ARG A 367 20.93 -12.21 -8.59
N LYS A 368 21.91 -13.06 -8.19
CA LYS A 368 22.16 -13.37 -6.76
C LYS A 368 22.60 -12.14 -5.98
N ASN A 369 23.55 -11.39 -6.51
CA ASN A 369 24.07 -10.18 -5.85
C ASN A 369 22.96 -9.14 -5.61
N LEU A 370 22.16 -8.85 -6.64
CA LEU A 370 21.02 -7.93 -6.49
C LEU A 370 20.00 -8.44 -5.48
N GLY A 371 19.62 -9.73 -5.57
CA GLY A 371 18.65 -10.33 -4.65
C GLY A 371 19.11 -10.29 -3.19
N GLU A 372 20.34 -10.69 -2.92
CA GLU A 372 20.90 -10.73 -1.56
C GLU A 372 21.05 -9.32 -0.96
N THR A 373 21.60 -8.38 -1.74
CA THR A 373 21.77 -6.97 -1.30
C THR A 373 20.42 -6.31 -1.04
N GLY A 374 19.47 -6.44 -1.95
CA GLY A 374 18.11 -5.88 -1.80
C GLY A 374 17.35 -6.53 -0.65
N GLY A 375 17.48 -7.85 -0.51
CA GLY A 375 16.86 -8.60 0.59
C GLY A 375 17.39 -8.20 1.97
N LEU A 376 18.70 -8.02 2.10
CA LEU A 376 19.31 -7.57 3.34
C LEU A 376 18.80 -6.18 3.73
N HIS A 377 18.74 -5.25 2.76
CA HIS A 377 18.22 -3.91 2.98
C HIS A 377 16.76 -3.93 3.45
N VAL A 378 15.89 -4.69 2.76
CA VAL A 378 14.47 -4.76 3.08
C VAL A 378 14.23 -5.39 4.46
N ARG A 379 14.90 -6.48 4.79
CA ARG A 379 14.79 -7.11 6.12
C ARG A 379 15.22 -6.17 7.25
N LYS A 380 16.22 -5.32 7.03
CA LYS A 380 16.68 -4.34 8.02
C LYS A 380 15.74 -3.15 8.16
N THR A 381 15.17 -2.66 7.04
CA THR A 381 14.48 -1.36 6.99
C THR A 381 12.96 -1.50 7.03
N PHE A 382 12.41 -2.57 6.43
CA PHE A 382 10.97 -2.70 6.17
C PHE A 382 10.32 -3.89 6.90
N ALA A 383 10.97 -4.49 7.90
CA ALA A 383 10.32 -5.47 8.76
C ALA A 383 9.19 -4.82 9.57
N TRP A 384 8.00 -5.43 9.63
CA TRP A 384 6.88 -4.89 10.40
C TRP A 384 7.21 -4.68 11.87
N SER A 385 8.09 -5.51 12.45
CA SER A 385 8.57 -5.34 13.83
C SER A 385 9.37 -4.05 14.04
N GLY A 386 10.08 -3.56 13.01
CA GLY A 386 10.75 -2.25 13.03
C GLY A 386 9.76 -1.11 12.84
N ILE A 387 8.82 -1.26 11.90
CA ILE A 387 7.80 -0.26 11.59
C ILE A 387 6.86 -0.04 12.79
N SER A 388 6.44 -1.10 13.49
CA SER A 388 5.60 -0.99 14.68
C SER A 388 6.30 -0.25 15.82
N LYS A 389 7.60 -0.49 16.03
CA LYS A 389 8.41 0.28 17.01
C LYS A 389 8.52 1.75 16.62
N GLN A 390 8.71 2.04 15.33
CA GLN A 390 8.74 3.42 14.84
C GLN A 390 7.39 4.12 15.10
N LEU A 391 6.26 3.45 14.90
CA LEU A 391 4.93 3.99 15.23
C LEU A 391 4.83 4.33 16.73
N LEU A 392 5.26 3.44 17.61
CA LEU A 392 5.28 3.71 19.07
C LEU A 392 6.15 4.93 19.41
N THR A 393 7.30 5.08 18.76
CA THR A 393 8.15 6.29 18.95
C THR A 393 7.44 7.58 18.53
N TYR A 394 6.60 7.55 17.49
CA TYR A 394 5.78 8.71 17.13
C TYR A 394 4.71 9.01 18.20
N PHE A 395 4.07 7.99 18.77
CA PHE A 395 3.15 8.19 19.88
C PHE A 395 3.84 8.77 21.11
N GLU A 396 5.03 8.25 21.46
CA GLU A 396 5.84 8.82 22.55
C GLU A 396 6.14 10.30 22.37
N LYS A 397 6.49 10.71 21.15
CA LYS A 397 6.83 12.11 20.83
C LYS A 397 5.63 13.07 20.99
N ILE A 398 4.42 12.65 20.66
CA ILE A 398 3.24 13.52 20.74
C ILE A 398 2.59 13.53 22.11
N THR A 399 2.94 12.58 22.99
CA THR A 399 2.42 12.46 24.36
C THR A 399 3.41 12.92 25.44
N ALA A 400 4.66 13.21 25.08
CA ALA A 400 5.70 13.77 25.94
C ALA A 400 5.51 15.26 26.15
#